data_55c91027d2453001e50942fa5e00ffb4
#
_entry.id   55c91027d2453001e50942fa5e00ffb4
#
_cell.length_a   1.000
_cell.length_b   1.000
_cell.length_c   1.000
_cell.angle_alpha   90.00
_cell.angle_beta   90.00
_cell.angle_gamma   90.00
#
_symmetry.space_group_name_H-M   'P 1'
#
loop_
_entity.id
_entity.type
_entity.pdbx_description
1 polymer ?
#
loop_
_entity_poly.entity_id
_entity_poly.type
_entity_poly.pdbx_seq_one_letter_code
_entity_poly.pdbx_strand_id
1 'polypeptide(L)'
;NEEEKTMITHENIEIIHRFFQVVQAPFEEMLTNLLADYKSVYTPVRMVIFGAPVGNEEYVVRFARIREAVKESFGDNGPLVSYVAQPPQTMGLTMEVHEVLLTGLDRIEYRSREGMPYIAIEREGCKRLFLSGVTGDVLRQNIREQSHEVFSKIAGVLEAENMSVSTIIRQWNYIEKITAYDATGHQHYQDFNDARSLFYHGVEWATGYPAATGIGTQWGGIMIDLDALLCKDRSVQ
;
A
#
# COMPACT_ATOMS: atom_id res chain seq x y z
N ASN A 1 -16.77 -24.72 -22.36
CA ASN A 1 -15.86 -23.57 -22.55
C ASN A 1 -16.43 -22.25 -22.02
N GLU A 2 -17.74 -22.11 -21.79
CA GLU A 2 -18.34 -20.95 -21.11
C GLU A 2 -18.44 -21.18 -19.59
N GLU A 3 -18.57 -22.43 -19.14
CA GLU A 3 -18.62 -22.78 -17.71
C GLU A 3 -17.27 -22.59 -16.99
N GLU A 4 -16.15 -22.84 -17.68
CA GLU A 4 -14.81 -22.60 -17.13
C GLU A 4 -14.48 -21.12 -16.97
N LYS A 5 -15.03 -20.25 -17.81
CA LYS A 5 -14.84 -18.80 -17.73
C LYS A 5 -15.65 -18.16 -16.59
N THR A 6 -16.76 -18.76 -16.20
CA THR A 6 -17.64 -18.28 -15.13
C THR A 6 -17.10 -18.65 -13.74
N MET A 7 -16.31 -19.73 -13.60
CA MET A 7 -15.73 -20.16 -12.32
C MET A 7 -14.55 -19.28 -11.83
N ILE A 8 -13.85 -18.61 -12.75
CA ILE A 8 -12.69 -17.74 -12.38
C ILE A 8 -13.14 -16.38 -11.83
N THR A 9 -14.38 -15.96 -12.08
CA THR A 9 -14.86 -14.61 -11.74
C THR A 9 -15.42 -14.48 -10.33
N HIS A 10 -15.73 -15.56 -9.62
CA HIS A 10 -16.33 -15.49 -8.28
C HIS A 10 -15.34 -15.37 -7.13
N GLU A 11 -14.05 -15.72 -7.31
CA GLU A 11 -13.06 -15.75 -6.25
C GLU A 11 -12.26 -14.44 -6.11
N ASN A 12 -12.20 -13.59 -7.13
CA ASN A 12 -11.45 -12.35 -7.11
C ASN A 12 -12.36 -11.12 -6.95
N ILE A 13 -12.08 -10.33 -5.89
CA ILE A 13 -12.64 -8.98 -5.77
C ILE A 13 -12.04 -8.14 -6.90
N GLU A 14 -12.90 -7.59 -7.75
CA GLU A 14 -12.48 -6.69 -8.82
C GLU A 14 -11.95 -5.39 -8.23
N ILE A 15 -10.75 -4.99 -8.65
CA ILE A 15 -10.14 -3.71 -8.28
C ILE A 15 -10.15 -2.81 -9.50
N ILE A 16 -10.74 -1.63 -9.32
CA ILE A 16 -10.85 -0.60 -10.34
C ILE A 16 -9.89 0.52 -9.99
N HIS A 17 -9.04 0.89 -10.95
CA HIS A 17 -8.06 1.98 -10.80
C HIS A 17 -8.62 3.25 -11.43
N ARG A 18 -8.58 4.36 -10.68
CA ARG A 18 -8.98 5.67 -11.15
C ARG A 18 -7.87 6.67 -10.87
N PHE A 19 -7.73 7.65 -11.76
CA PHE A 19 -6.65 8.64 -11.70
C PHE A 19 -7.20 10.05 -11.68
N PHE A 20 -6.63 10.87 -10.81
CA PHE A 20 -6.97 12.28 -10.61
C PHE A 20 -5.69 13.10 -10.57
N GLN A 21 -5.76 14.33 -10.99
CA GLN A 21 -4.61 15.23 -11.00
C GLN A 21 -5.05 16.67 -10.85
N VAL A 22 -4.21 17.47 -10.21
CA VAL A 22 -4.40 18.91 -10.04
C VAL A 22 -3.16 19.67 -10.47
N VAL A 23 -3.37 20.89 -10.97
CA VAL A 23 -2.28 21.79 -11.36
C VAL A 23 -1.48 22.25 -10.15
N GLN A 24 -0.26 22.71 -10.40
CA GLN A 24 0.64 23.26 -9.39
C GLN A 24 -0.01 24.46 -8.67
N ALA A 25 -0.09 24.38 -7.36
CA ALA A 25 -0.61 25.40 -6.46
C ALA A 25 0.00 25.18 -5.06
N PRO A 26 -0.29 26.00 -4.04
CA PRO A 26 0.05 25.69 -2.66
C PRO A 26 -0.49 24.31 -2.23
N PHE A 27 0.27 23.59 -1.40
CA PHE A 27 -0.03 22.19 -1.06
C PHE A 27 -1.46 21.97 -0.55
N GLU A 28 -1.94 22.81 0.37
CA GLU A 28 -3.30 22.70 0.93
C GLU A 28 -4.39 22.89 -0.13
N GLU A 29 -4.18 23.81 -1.06
CA GLU A 29 -5.10 24.05 -2.19
C GLU A 29 -5.13 22.84 -3.12
N MET A 30 -3.95 22.30 -3.48
CA MET A 30 -3.85 21.10 -4.31
C MET A 30 -4.56 19.91 -3.65
N LEU A 31 -4.33 19.68 -2.37
CA LEU A 31 -4.93 18.58 -1.61
C LEU A 31 -6.45 18.71 -1.53
N THR A 32 -6.94 19.92 -1.22
CA THR A 32 -8.37 20.22 -1.18
C THR A 32 -9.04 19.96 -2.53
N ASN A 33 -8.46 20.48 -3.61
CA ASN A 33 -9.01 20.31 -4.96
C ASN A 33 -8.98 18.83 -5.39
N LEU A 34 -7.90 18.12 -5.12
CA LEU A 34 -7.75 16.71 -5.47
C LEU A 34 -8.82 15.84 -4.80
N LEU A 35 -9.08 16.05 -3.50
CA LEU A 35 -10.12 15.33 -2.76
C LEU A 35 -11.54 15.78 -3.15
N ALA A 36 -11.74 17.06 -3.51
CA ALA A 36 -13.04 17.55 -3.96
C ALA A 36 -13.43 17.00 -5.34
N ASP A 37 -12.46 16.79 -6.22
CA ASP A 37 -12.67 16.22 -7.56
C ASP A 37 -12.99 14.74 -7.52
N TYR A 38 -12.56 14.03 -6.46
CA TYR A 38 -12.84 12.62 -6.30
C TYR A 38 -14.30 12.37 -5.92
N LYS A 39 -14.96 11.55 -6.71
CA LYS A 39 -16.29 11.00 -6.38
C LYS A 39 -16.21 9.49 -6.46
N SER A 40 -16.47 8.81 -5.35
CA SER A 40 -16.49 7.34 -5.30
C SER A 40 -17.60 6.80 -6.22
N VAL A 41 -17.24 5.81 -7.01
CA VAL A 41 -18.19 4.98 -7.77
C VAL A 41 -18.40 3.66 -7.04
N TYR A 42 -17.31 3.10 -6.52
CA TYR A 42 -17.28 1.88 -5.71
C TYR A 42 -16.61 2.18 -4.35
N THR A 43 -16.28 1.16 -3.58
CA THR A 43 -15.66 1.33 -2.26
C THR A 43 -14.17 1.59 -2.39
N PRO A 44 -13.65 2.78 -2.05
CA PRO A 44 -12.22 3.05 -2.11
C PRO A 44 -11.49 2.33 -0.98
N VAL A 45 -10.43 1.62 -1.33
CA VAL A 45 -9.58 0.91 -0.35
C VAL A 45 -8.19 1.50 -0.24
N ARG A 46 -7.70 2.18 -1.29
CA ARG A 46 -6.36 2.78 -1.31
C ARG A 46 -6.35 4.06 -2.13
N MET A 47 -5.68 5.08 -1.60
CA MET A 47 -5.31 6.30 -2.33
C MET A 47 -3.79 6.46 -2.29
N VAL A 48 -3.16 6.43 -3.46
CA VAL A 48 -1.72 6.68 -3.64
C VAL A 48 -1.56 8.08 -4.21
N ILE A 49 -0.97 8.99 -3.44
CA ILE A 49 -0.80 10.37 -3.83
C ILE A 49 0.68 10.61 -4.14
N PHE A 50 0.95 11.16 -5.32
CA PHE A 50 2.28 11.51 -5.81
C PHE A 50 2.47 13.02 -5.71
N GLY A 51 3.63 13.45 -5.17
CA GLY A 51 3.93 14.85 -5.01
C GLY A 51 5.43 15.14 -4.94
N ALA A 52 5.78 16.39 -4.74
CA ALA A 52 7.15 16.92 -4.76
C ALA A 52 7.51 17.63 -3.44
N PRO A 53 7.65 16.91 -2.31
CA PRO A 53 8.22 17.50 -1.11
C PRO A 53 9.70 17.83 -1.37
N VAL A 54 10.23 18.85 -0.68
CA VAL A 54 11.62 19.28 -0.86
C VAL A 54 12.63 18.59 0.08
N GLY A 55 12.15 17.72 0.98
CA GLY A 55 12.95 16.98 1.94
C GLY A 55 12.10 16.08 2.81
N ASN A 56 12.76 15.28 3.68
CA ASN A 56 12.06 14.34 4.54
C ASN A 56 11.22 14.99 5.63
N GLU A 57 11.63 16.15 6.17
CA GLU A 57 10.82 16.90 7.12
C GLU A 57 9.48 17.32 6.48
N GLU A 58 9.53 17.89 5.29
CA GLU A 58 8.30 18.27 4.57
C GLU A 58 7.48 17.04 4.14
N TYR A 59 8.15 15.96 3.71
CA TYR A 59 7.47 14.71 3.36
C TYR A 59 6.61 14.19 4.52
N VAL A 60 7.17 14.11 5.71
CA VAL A 60 6.46 13.60 6.90
C VAL A 60 5.27 14.48 7.25
N VAL A 61 5.45 15.81 7.22
CA VAL A 61 4.36 16.77 7.48
C VAL A 61 3.25 16.65 6.44
N ARG A 62 3.58 16.62 5.17
CA ARG A 62 2.58 16.47 4.08
C ARG A 62 1.87 15.12 4.16
N PHE A 63 2.58 14.04 4.47
CA PHE A 63 1.96 12.72 4.58
C PHE A 63 0.96 12.66 5.76
N ALA A 64 1.32 13.23 6.91
CA ALA A 64 0.40 13.34 8.04
C ALA A 64 -0.84 14.16 7.66
N ARG A 65 -0.67 15.32 6.98
CA ARG A 65 -1.77 16.18 6.53
C ARG A 65 -2.69 15.49 5.52
N ILE A 66 -2.14 14.69 4.60
CA ILE A 66 -2.93 13.90 3.65
C ILE A 66 -3.80 12.89 4.40
N ARG A 67 -3.23 12.15 5.36
CA ARG A 67 -3.99 11.20 6.18
C ARG A 67 -5.14 11.87 6.94
N GLU A 68 -4.88 13.03 7.51
CA GLU A 68 -5.89 13.82 8.20
C GLU A 68 -7.01 14.26 7.25
N ALA A 69 -6.69 14.83 6.09
CA ALA A 69 -7.65 15.27 5.10
C ALA A 69 -8.52 14.12 4.55
N VAL A 70 -7.93 12.95 4.32
CA VAL A 70 -8.68 11.75 3.93
C VAL A 70 -9.61 11.30 5.06
N LYS A 71 -9.15 11.30 6.30
CA LYS A 71 -9.99 10.98 7.45
C LYS A 71 -11.13 11.99 7.65
N GLU A 72 -10.88 13.28 7.45
CA GLU A 72 -11.92 14.34 7.47
C GLU A 72 -12.99 14.09 6.38
N SER A 73 -12.57 13.62 5.20
CA SER A 73 -13.46 13.40 4.06
C SER A 73 -14.26 12.09 4.12
N PHE A 74 -13.68 11.03 4.67
CA PHE A 74 -14.24 9.66 4.63
C PHE A 74 -14.56 9.09 6.01
N GLY A 75 -14.14 9.72 7.10
CA GLY A 75 -14.27 9.19 8.46
C GLY A 75 -13.29 8.03 8.74
N ASP A 76 -13.62 7.22 9.76
CA ASP A 76 -12.75 6.12 10.19
C ASP A 76 -12.75 4.92 9.23
N ASN A 77 -13.74 4.81 8.37
CA ASN A 77 -13.88 3.75 7.37
C ASN A 77 -13.46 4.22 5.97
N GLY A 78 -12.49 5.12 5.91
CA GLY A 78 -11.93 5.64 4.66
C GLY A 78 -10.86 4.72 4.05
N PRO A 79 -10.40 5.08 2.83
CA PRO A 79 -9.32 4.36 2.17
C PRO A 79 -7.98 4.51 2.92
N LEU A 80 -7.11 3.53 2.74
CA LEU A 80 -5.72 3.62 3.16
C LEU A 80 -4.97 4.62 2.28
N VAL A 81 -3.92 5.23 2.83
CA VAL A 81 -3.20 6.33 2.16
C VAL A 81 -1.73 6.01 2.05
N SER A 82 -1.18 6.25 0.85
CA SER A 82 0.25 6.29 0.58
C SER A 82 0.63 7.63 -0.02
N TYR A 83 1.78 8.18 0.39
CA TYR A 83 2.33 9.39 -0.18
C TYR A 83 3.71 9.11 -0.78
N VAL A 84 3.83 9.30 -2.08
CA VAL A 84 5.03 8.98 -2.86
C VAL A 84 5.72 10.28 -3.26
N ALA A 85 6.95 10.46 -2.80
CA ALA A 85 7.79 11.61 -3.14
C ALA A 85 8.42 11.41 -4.54
N GLN A 86 7.56 11.36 -5.55
CA GLN A 86 7.94 11.34 -6.97
C GLN A 86 7.07 12.35 -7.71
N PRO A 87 7.66 13.47 -8.12
CA PRO A 87 6.90 14.56 -8.70
C PRO A 87 6.28 14.12 -10.03
N PRO A 88 4.99 14.38 -10.24
CA PRO A 88 4.37 14.30 -11.56
C PRO A 88 5.05 15.27 -12.52
N GLN A 89 5.24 14.88 -13.78
CA GLN A 89 6.00 15.69 -14.75
C GLN A 89 5.40 17.08 -15.01
N THR A 90 4.07 17.21 -14.96
CA THR A 90 3.35 18.42 -15.35
C THR A 90 2.35 18.91 -14.31
N MET A 91 2.15 18.16 -13.23
CA MET A 91 1.06 18.42 -12.28
C MET A 91 1.59 18.56 -10.85
N GLY A 92 0.87 19.32 -10.05
CA GLY A 92 1.24 19.54 -8.65
C GLY A 92 1.07 18.31 -7.79
N LEU A 93 -0.11 17.65 -7.83
CA LEU A 93 -0.40 16.36 -7.21
C LEU A 93 -1.13 15.46 -8.21
N THR A 94 -0.83 14.16 -8.13
CA THR A 94 -1.57 13.11 -8.82
C THR A 94 -2.01 12.07 -7.80
N MET A 95 -3.20 11.52 -7.98
CA MET A 95 -3.76 10.48 -7.11
C MET A 95 -4.23 9.29 -7.93
N GLU A 96 -3.78 8.11 -7.55
CA GLU A 96 -4.34 6.83 -7.99
C GLU A 96 -5.24 6.30 -6.87
N VAL A 97 -6.47 5.96 -7.22
CA VAL A 97 -7.44 5.37 -6.28
C VAL A 97 -7.75 3.95 -6.71
N HIS A 98 -7.62 3.01 -5.76
CA HIS A 98 -8.09 1.65 -5.92
C HIS A 98 -9.47 1.54 -5.27
N GLU A 99 -10.47 1.26 -6.08
CA GLU A 99 -11.83 0.99 -5.64
C GLU A 99 -12.15 -0.49 -5.82
N VAL A 100 -12.93 -1.06 -4.92
CA VAL A 100 -13.39 -2.45 -5.01
C VAL A 100 -14.90 -2.51 -5.23
N LEU A 101 -15.31 -3.38 -6.15
CA LEU A 101 -16.71 -3.68 -6.38
C LEU A 101 -17.15 -4.72 -5.34
N LEU A 102 -17.82 -4.26 -4.27
CA LEU A 102 -18.39 -5.11 -3.25
C LEU A 102 -19.79 -5.58 -3.65
N THR A 103 -20.12 -6.81 -3.31
CA THR A 103 -21.45 -7.41 -3.43
C THR A 103 -22.10 -7.55 -2.05
N GLY A 104 -23.36 -7.93 -2.00
CA GLY A 104 -24.07 -8.18 -0.73
C GLY A 104 -23.53 -9.39 0.08
N LEU A 105 -22.60 -10.16 -0.50
CA LEU A 105 -21.93 -11.30 0.16
C LEU A 105 -20.57 -10.92 0.76
N ASP A 106 -20.10 -9.72 0.50
CA ASP A 106 -18.80 -9.26 0.98
C ASP A 106 -18.90 -8.61 2.35
N ARG A 107 -17.94 -8.92 3.19
CA ARG A 107 -17.75 -8.30 4.47
C ARG A 107 -16.46 -7.49 4.45
N ILE A 108 -16.55 -6.18 4.52
CA ILE A 108 -15.39 -5.29 4.66
C ILE A 108 -15.22 -4.88 6.12
N GLU A 109 -14.00 -4.92 6.61
CA GLU A 109 -13.63 -4.48 7.93
C GLU A 109 -12.41 -3.56 7.89
N TYR A 110 -12.54 -2.43 8.61
CA TYR A 110 -11.49 -1.45 8.79
C TYR A 110 -10.85 -1.70 10.15
N ARG A 111 -9.59 -2.05 10.16
CA ARG A 111 -8.85 -2.52 11.34
C ARG A 111 -7.60 -1.68 11.54
N SER A 112 -7.01 -1.78 12.72
CA SER A 112 -5.74 -1.14 13.06
C SER A 112 -4.91 -2.06 13.96
N ARG A 113 -3.60 -2.10 13.72
CA ARG A 113 -2.64 -2.72 14.62
C ARG A 113 -1.53 -1.71 14.93
N GLU A 114 -1.32 -1.44 16.23
CA GLU A 114 -0.30 -0.49 16.70
C GLU A 114 -0.38 0.89 16.00
N GLY A 115 -1.62 1.36 15.77
CA GLY A 115 -1.88 2.63 15.10
C GLY A 115 -1.78 2.58 13.56
N MET A 116 -1.41 1.45 12.96
CA MET A 116 -1.35 1.26 11.52
C MET A 116 -2.67 0.71 10.99
N PRO A 117 -3.43 1.47 10.18
CA PRO A 117 -4.68 1.01 9.61
C PRO A 117 -4.47 0.00 8.49
N TYR A 118 -5.40 -0.94 8.35
CA TYR A 118 -5.49 -1.86 7.23
C TYR A 118 -6.95 -2.27 6.98
N ILE A 119 -7.21 -2.83 5.80
CA ILE A 119 -8.55 -3.26 5.39
C ILE A 119 -8.55 -4.76 5.14
N ALA A 120 -9.54 -5.45 5.69
CA ALA A 120 -9.82 -6.85 5.41
C ALA A 120 -11.16 -6.98 4.69
N ILE A 121 -11.19 -7.76 3.61
CA ILE A 121 -12.43 -8.10 2.89
C ILE A 121 -12.55 -9.61 2.83
N GLU A 122 -13.68 -10.12 3.28
CA GLU A 122 -14.02 -11.55 3.22
C GLU A 122 -15.12 -11.79 2.19
N ARG A 123 -14.91 -12.78 1.32
CA ARG A 123 -15.87 -13.26 0.31
C ARG A 123 -15.76 -14.77 0.16
N GLU A 124 -16.84 -15.49 0.40
CA GLU A 124 -16.98 -16.94 0.09
C GLU A 124 -15.79 -17.81 0.55
N GLY A 125 -15.27 -17.56 1.75
CA GLY A 125 -14.14 -18.30 2.31
C GLY A 125 -12.76 -17.79 1.89
N CYS A 126 -12.68 -16.73 1.08
CA CYS A 126 -11.45 -16.01 0.81
C CYS A 126 -11.38 -14.74 1.67
N LYS A 127 -10.19 -14.42 2.18
CA LYS A 127 -9.87 -13.18 2.89
C LYS A 127 -8.79 -12.44 2.12
N ARG A 128 -9.07 -11.18 1.77
CA ARG A 128 -8.10 -10.27 1.16
C ARG A 128 -7.74 -9.16 2.13
N LEU A 129 -6.45 -8.90 2.27
CA LEU A 129 -5.92 -7.77 3.04
C LEU A 129 -5.35 -6.70 2.11
N PHE A 130 -5.56 -5.44 2.50
CA PHE A 130 -4.93 -4.27 1.91
C PHE A 130 -4.15 -3.55 3.01
N LEU A 131 -2.85 -3.34 2.78
CA LEU A 131 -1.99 -2.50 3.59
C LEU A 131 -1.44 -1.39 2.70
N SER A 132 -1.35 -0.17 3.21
CA SER A 132 -0.80 0.96 2.45
C SER A 132 -0.07 1.92 3.37
N GLY A 133 0.96 2.56 2.80
CA GLY A 133 1.73 3.56 3.52
C GLY A 133 2.45 3.02 4.74
N VAL A 134 2.86 1.75 4.71
CA VAL A 134 3.63 1.14 5.82
C VAL A 134 5.04 1.68 5.79
N THR A 135 5.41 2.48 6.78
CA THR A 135 6.70 3.18 6.88
C THR A 135 7.40 2.92 8.21
N GLY A 136 8.73 3.10 8.23
CA GLY A 136 9.52 3.28 9.43
C GLY A 136 9.58 4.75 9.88
N ASP A 137 10.48 5.07 10.79
CA ASP A 137 10.78 6.46 11.20
C ASP A 137 11.75 7.09 10.21
N VAL A 138 11.20 7.79 9.21
CA VAL A 138 11.96 8.39 8.10
C VAL A 138 12.99 9.42 8.57
N LEU A 139 12.75 10.09 9.71
CA LEU A 139 13.62 11.15 10.22
C LEU A 139 14.76 10.66 11.11
N ARG A 140 14.61 9.49 11.72
CA ARG A 140 15.54 9.01 12.76
C ARG A 140 16.28 7.73 12.38
N GLN A 141 15.73 6.95 11.43
CA GLN A 141 16.30 5.66 11.04
C GLN A 141 16.95 5.73 9.66
N ASN A 142 18.00 4.95 9.47
CA ASN A 142 18.54 4.69 8.13
C ASN A 142 17.68 3.72 7.33
N ILE A 143 17.98 3.50 6.04
CA ILE A 143 17.19 2.65 5.14
C ILE A 143 17.10 1.20 5.63
N ARG A 144 18.18 0.66 6.18
CA ARG A 144 18.21 -0.71 6.73
C ARG A 144 17.25 -0.85 7.92
N GLU A 145 17.33 0.05 8.88
CA GLU A 145 16.47 0.06 10.07
C GLU A 145 14.99 0.22 9.69
N GLN A 146 14.68 1.16 8.79
CA GLN A 146 13.33 1.34 8.28
C GLN A 146 12.82 0.09 7.58
N SER A 147 13.65 -0.59 6.77
CA SER A 147 13.28 -1.81 6.06
C SER A 147 12.88 -2.92 7.04
N HIS A 148 13.68 -3.13 8.08
CA HIS A 148 13.36 -4.12 9.11
C HIS A 148 12.07 -3.77 9.87
N GLU A 149 11.86 -2.51 10.22
CA GLU A 149 10.65 -2.06 10.92
C GLU A 149 9.41 -2.27 10.06
N VAL A 150 9.46 -1.90 8.78
CA VAL A 150 8.32 -2.05 7.85
C VAL A 150 7.93 -3.53 7.70
N PHE A 151 8.89 -4.44 7.49
CA PHE A 151 8.59 -5.87 7.41
C PHE A 151 8.09 -6.45 8.74
N SER A 152 8.58 -5.96 9.88
CA SER A 152 8.07 -6.35 11.21
C SER A 152 6.59 -5.94 11.38
N LYS A 153 6.22 -4.72 10.96
CA LYS A 153 4.83 -4.25 10.98
C LYS A 153 3.93 -5.11 10.10
N ILE A 154 4.37 -5.44 8.89
CA ILE A 154 3.63 -6.31 7.96
C ILE A 154 3.46 -7.71 8.58
N ALA A 155 4.53 -8.31 9.13
CA ALA A 155 4.46 -9.60 9.80
C ALA A 155 3.44 -9.59 10.94
N GLY A 156 3.41 -8.54 11.74
CA GLY A 156 2.46 -8.38 12.83
C GLY A 156 1.01 -8.36 12.38
N VAL A 157 0.70 -7.70 11.25
CA VAL A 157 -0.68 -7.71 10.70
C VAL A 157 -1.04 -9.09 10.17
N LEU A 158 -0.16 -9.72 9.40
CA LEU A 158 -0.41 -11.07 8.87
C LEU A 158 -0.65 -12.07 10.00
N GLU A 159 0.15 -12.03 11.08
CA GLU A 159 -0.03 -12.86 12.27
C GLU A 159 -1.40 -12.62 12.94
N ALA A 160 -1.78 -11.35 13.14
CA ALA A 160 -3.07 -10.98 13.73
C ALA A 160 -4.27 -11.48 12.90
N GLU A 161 -4.08 -11.63 11.60
CA GLU A 161 -5.09 -12.13 10.67
C GLU A 161 -5.01 -13.65 10.41
N ASN A 162 -4.09 -14.35 11.08
CA ASN A 162 -3.80 -15.78 10.86
C ASN A 162 -3.46 -16.08 9.38
N MET A 163 -2.69 -15.18 8.76
CA MET A 163 -2.21 -15.29 7.38
C MET A 163 -0.70 -15.44 7.36
N SER A 164 -0.19 -16.37 6.55
CA SER A 164 1.24 -16.53 6.36
C SER A 164 1.81 -15.52 5.36
N VAL A 165 3.12 -15.32 5.38
CA VAL A 165 3.81 -14.46 4.41
C VAL A 165 3.56 -14.92 2.96
N SER A 166 3.38 -16.23 2.75
CA SER A 166 3.08 -16.80 1.42
C SER A 166 1.72 -16.38 0.84
N THR A 167 0.86 -15.74 1.64
CA THR A 167 -0.43 -15.18 1.17
C THR A 167 -0.27 -13.83 0.47
N ILE A 168 0.91 -13.19 0.53
CA ILE A 168 1.18 -11.94 -0.18
C ILE A 168 1.12 -12.21 -1.68
N ILE A 169 0.27 -11.45 -2.39
CA ILE A 169 0.08 -11.58 -3.84
C ILE A 169 0.68 -10.40 -4.62
N ARG A 170 0.73 -9.22 -4.00
CA ARG A 170 1.28 -8.01 -4.61
C ARG A 170 1.99 -7.15 -3.57
N GLN A 171 3.13 -6.55 -3.96
CA GLN A 171 3.90 -5.65 -3.11
C GLN A 171 4.51 -4.52 -3.95
N TRP A 172 4.26 -3.27 -3.55
CA TRP A 172 4.90 -2.08 -4.10
C TRP A 172 5.89 -1.56 -3.05
N ASN A 173 7.17 -1.51 -3.44
CA ASN A 173 8.26 -1.10 -2.57
C ASN A 173 8.78 0.25 -3.03
N TYR A 174 8.47 1.29 -2.29
CA TYR A 174 8.96 2.64 -2.51
C TYR A 174 10.24 2.83 -1.69
N ILE A 175 11.35 3.10 -2.37
CA ILE A 175 12.69 3.13 -1.78
C ILE A 175 13.34 4.47 -2.12
N GLU A 176 13.60 5.29 -1.10
CA GLU A 176 14.28 6.58 -1.27
C GLU A 176 15.65 6.38 -1.91
N LYS A 177 15.87 7.12 -3.02
CA LYS A 177 17.15 7.12 -3.75
C LYS A 177 17.70 5.70 -3.95
N ILE A 178 16.89 4.85 -4.52
CA ILE A 178 17.07 3.38 -4.62
C ILE A 178 18.47 2.96 -5.07
N THR A 179 19.13 3.74 -5.91
CA THR A 179 20.49 3.48 -6.42
C THR A 179 21.59 4.16 -5.62
N ALA A 180 21.25 5.00 -4.62
CA ALA A 180 22.24 5.70 -3.82
C ALA A 180 22.92 4.77 -2.81
N TYR A 181 24.08 5.22 -2.34
CA TYR A 181 24.83 4.60 -1.27
C TYR A 181 24.78 5.48 -0.03
N ASP A 182 24.70 4.86 1.13
CA ASP A 182 24.82 5.55 2.40
C ASP A 182 26.29 5.92 2.72
N ALA A 183 26.53 6.59 3.85
CA ALA A 183 27.85 6.99 4.27
C ALA A 183 28.80 5.81 4.59
N THR A 184 28.27 4.59 4.74
CA THR A 184 29.02 3.37 5.00
C THR A 184 29.30 2.55 3.74
N GLY A 185 28.81 3.02 2.58
CA GLY A 185 28.97 2.37 1.28
C GLY A 185 27.96 1.27 0.98
N HIS A 186 26.88 1.21 1.75
CA HIS A 186 25.76 0.30 1.50
C HIS A 186 24.73 0.94 0.58
N GLN A 187 24.34 0.20 -0.48
CA GLN A 187 23.31 0.67 -1.39
C GLN A 187 21.93 0.53 -0.76
N HIS A 188 21.07 1.54 -0.90
CA HIS A 188 19.72 1.54 -0.35
C HIS A 188 18.90 0.34 -0.82
N TYR A 189 19.00 -0.01 -2.11
CA TYR A 189 18.33 -1.18 -2.66
C TYR A 189 18.81 -2.49 -2.02
N GLN A 190 20.12 -2.61 -1.76
CA GLN A 190 20.68 -3.81 -1.13
C GLN A 190 20.22 -3.95 0.32
N ASP A 191 20.25 -2.86 1.10
CA ASP A 191 19.77 -2.86 2.49
C ASP A 191 18.29 -3.27 2.58
N PHE A 192 17.47 -2.77 1.64
CA PHE A 192 16.08 -3.18 1.53
C PHE A 192 15.94 -4.68 1.16
N ASN A 193 16.70 -5.16 0.18
CA ASN A 193 16.68 -6.56 -0.24
C ASN A 193 17.13 -7.53 0.85
N ASP A 194 18.11 -7.16 1.65
CA ASP A 194 18.57 -7.97 2.78
C ASP A 194 17.45 -8.15 3.80
N ALA A 195 16.75 -7.09 4.17
CA ALA A 195 15.60 -7.15 5.07
C ALA A 195 14.45 -7.98 4.48
N ARG A 196 14.15 -7.81 3.18
CA ARG A 196 13.14 -8.60 2.47
C ARG A 196 13.51 -10.09 2.43
N SER A 197 14.77 -10.41 2.20
CA SER A 197 15.25 -11.79 2.16
C SER A 197 15.09 -12.48 3.50
N LEU A 198 15.32 -11.77 4.61
CA LEU A 198 15.07 -12.29 5.96
C LEU A 198 13.56 -12.50 6.21
N PHE A 199 12.72 -11.56 5.79
CA PHE A 199 11.27 -11.67 5.91
C PHE A 199 10.70 -12.84 5.10
N TYR A 200 11.28 -13.17 3.95
CA TYR A 200 10.90 -14.30 3.09
C TYR A 200 11.59 -15.62 3.45
N HIS A 201 12.53 -15.59 4.41
CA HIS A 201 13.31 -16.79 4.74
C HIS A 201 12.42 -17.92 5.26
N GLY A 202 12.59 -19.11 4.68
CA GLY A 202 11.83 -20.31 5.08
C GLY A 202 10.36 -20.31 4.64
N VAL A 203 9.92 -19.34 3.85
CA VAL A 203 8.55 -19.29 3.33
C VAL A 203 8.41 -20.22 2.14
N GLU A 204 7.45 -21.15 2.21
CA GLU A 204 7.06 -21.98 1.07
C GLU A 204 6.01 -21.26 0.23
N TRP A 205 6.35 -21.00 -1.02
CA TRP A 205 5.49 -20.30 -1.98
C TRP A 205 4.81 -21.29 -2.91
N ALA A 206 3.54 -21.56 -2.71
CA ALA A 206 2.78 -22.52 -3.54
C ALA A 206 2.65 -22.07 -5.01
N THR A 207 2.56 -20.76 -5.23
CA THR A 207 2.36 -20.15 -6.56
C THR A 207 3.54 -19.30 -7.03
N GLY A 208 4.69 -19.38 -6.36
CA GLY A 208 5.86 -18.53 -6.59
C GLY A 208 5.84 -17.23 -5.78
N TYR A 209 6.89 -16.42 -5.94
CA TYR A 209 7.02 -15.13 -5.25
C TYR A 209 5.88 -14.16 -5.63
N PRO A 210 5.48 -13.25 -4.73
CA PRO A 210 4.48 -12.24 -5.05
C PRO A 210 4.96 -11.35 -6.20
N ALA A 211 4.01 -10.80 -6.95
CA ALA A 211 4.33 -9.74 -7.89
C ALA A 211 4.84 -8.52 -7.10
N ALA A 212 6.12 -8.19 -7.26
CA ALA A 212 6.76 -7.10 -6.53
C ALA A 212 7.37 -6.08 -7.49
N THR A 213 7.28 -4.80 -7.13
CA THR A 213 7.88 -3.70 -7.88
C THR A 213 8.74 -2.87 -6.93
N GLY A 214 10.00 -2.61 -7.28
CA GLY A 214 10.87 -1.66 -6.62
C GLY A 214 10.79 -0.30 -7.33
N ILE A 215 10.41 0.75 -6.62
CA ILE A 215 10.22 2.09 -7.17
C ILE A 215 11.13 3.04 -6.41
N GLY A 216 12.05 3.72 -7.14
CA GLY A 216 12.89 4.76 -6.58
C GLY A 216 12.09 6.04 -6.34
N THR A 217 12.24 6.63 -5.16
CA THR A 217 11.63 7.91 -4.78
C THR A 217 12.69 8.93 -4.40
N GLN A 218 12.34 10.21 -4.39
CA GLN A 218 13.28 11.27 -3.98
C GLN A 218 13.43 11.34 -2.46
N TRP A 219 12.36 11.16 -1.72
CA TRP A 219 12.24 11.24 -0.27
C TRP A 219 11.28 10.17 0.23
N GLY A 220 11.16 10.06 1.55
CA GLY A 220 10.17 9.21 2.19
C GLY A 220 10.71 7.87 2.73
N GLY A 221 12.00 7.65 2.67
CA GLY A 221 12.64 6.44 3.21
C GLY A 221 12.10 5.17 2.55
N ILE A 222 11.65 4.23 3.37
CA ILE A 222 11.00 2.99 2.94
C ILE A 222 9.50 3.07 3.19
N MET A 223 8.71 2.81 2.15
CA MET A 223 7.27 2.64 2.26
C MET A 223 6.83 1.42 1.45
N ILE A 224 5.93 0.61 2.00
CA ILE A 224 5.36 -0.56 1.31
C ILE A 224 3.85 -0.45 1.27
N ASP A 225 3.29 -0.70 0.09
CA ASP A 225 1.89 -1.08 -0.12
C ASP A 225 1.83 -2.57 -0.44
N LEU A 226 0.81 -3.27 0.07
CA LEU A 226 0.74 -4.71 -0.03
C LEU A 226 -0.69 -5.20 -0.10
N ASP A 227 -0.91 -6.23 -0.94
CA ASP A 227 -2.12 -7.03 -0.97
C ASP A 227 -1.78 -8.47 -0.62
N ALA A 228 -2.57 -9.08 0.26
CA ALA A 228 -2.49 -10.49 0.58
C ALA A 228 -3.84 -11.17 0.39
N LEU A 229 -3.84 -12.45 0.01
CA LEU A 229 -5.05 -13.25 -0.24
C LEU A 229 -4.91 -14.64 0.36
N LEU A 230 -5.83 -15.01 1.22
CA LEU A 230 -5.98 -16.36 1.75
C LEU A 230 -7.35 -16.90 1.35
N CYS A 231 -7.38 -17.99 0.59
CA CYS A 231 -8.60 -18.74 0.34
C CYS A 231 -8.52 -20.08 1.06
N LYS A 232 -9.59 -20.48 1.74
CA LYS A 232 -9.71 -21.81 2.31
C LYS A 232 -9.79 -22.80 1.16
N ASP A 233 -8.93 -23.82 1.16
CA ASP A 233 -9.02 -24.90 0.20
C ASP A 233 -10.45 -25.44 0.22
N ARG A 234 -11.13 -25.38 -0.90
CA ARG A 234 -12.31 -26.19 -1.12
C ARG A 234 -11.78 -27.60 -1.30
N SER A 235 -11.57 -28.32 -0.16
CA SER A 235 -11.36 -29.76 -0.23
C SER A 235 -12.50 -30.33 -1.07
N VAL A 236 -12.13 -30.87 -2.21
CA VAL A 236 -12.99 -31.65 -3.09
C VAL A 236 -13.72 -32.68 -2.23
N GLN A 237 -15.03 -32.49 -2.07
CA GLN A 237 -15.95 -33.56 -1.67
C GLN A 237 -16.43 -34.30 -2.90
#